data_cd721d73126b9ccd9190b1dfa02e7abf
#
_entry.id   cd721d73126b9ccd9190b1dfa02e7abf
#
_cell.length_a   1.000
_cell.length_b   1.000
_cell.length_c   1.000
_cell.angle_alpha   90.00
_cell.angle_beta   90.00
_cell.angle_gamma   90.00
#
_symmetry.space_group_name_H-M   'P 1'
#
loop_
_entity.id
_entity.type
_entity.pdbx_description
1 polymer ?
#
loop_
_entity_poly.entity_id
_entity_poly.type
_entity_poly.pdbx_seq_one_letter_code
_entity_poly.pdbx_strand_id
1 'polypeptide(L)'
;DLVVFYLFFEAGLIPMFLIIGIWGGERRVYSAFKFFLYTLLGSVLMLVAIISIYWLTGTTDVEKLYEIGINAKYQNLLWLAFFSSFAVKTPMWPVHTWLPDAHVEAPTAGSVLLAAILLKMAGYGFIRFSLGLFPVASDLFTPLIYILSIIAIIFTSLIALMQEDMKKLIAYS
;
A
#
# COMPACT_ATOMS: atom_id res chain seq x y z
N ASP A 1 -16.25 7.09 4.55
CA ASP A 1 -16.44 7.28 3.11
C ASP A 1 -15.17 6.87 2.36
N LEU A 2 -15.31 6.07 1.27
CA LEU A 2 -14.18 5.53 0.48
C LEU A 2 -13.42 6.63 -0.28
N VAL A 3 -14.11 7.64 -0.79
CA VAL A 3 -13.49 8.74 -1.53
C VAL A 3 -12.64 9.59 -0.60
N VAL A 4 -13.15 9.87 0.61
CA VAL A 4 -12.40 10.61 1.63
C VAL A 4 -11.15 9.83 2.05
N PHE A 5 -11.29 8.52 2.27
CA PHE A 5 -10.13 7.66 2.53
C PHE A 5 -9.09 7.74 1.42
N TYR A 6 -9.53 7.62 0.15
CA TYR A 6 -8.63 7.68 -1.00
C TYR A 6 -7.89 9.02 -1.08
N LEU A 7 -8.60 10.14 -0.89
CA LEU A 7 -7.98 11.47 -0.90
C LEU A 7 -6.87 11.59 0.14
N PHE A 8 -7.13 11.18 1.38
CA PHE A 8 -6.10 11.22 2.43
C PHE A 8 -4.99 10.18 2.24
N PHE A 9 -5.33 9.02 1.66
CA PHE A 9 -4.36 8.00 1.32
C PHE A 9 -3.34 8.49 0.29
N GLU A 10 -3.77 9.32 -0.68
CA GLU A 10 -2.91 9.90 -1.70
C GLU A 10 -2.32 11.27 -1.30
N ALA A 11 -2.98 12.03 -0.43
CA ALA A 11 -2.53 13.36 -0.02
C ALA A 11 -1.13 13.35 0.61
N GLY A 12 -0.76 12.26 1.28
CA GLY A 12 0.58 12.09 1.85
C GLY A 12 1.69 11.86 0.81
N LEU A 13 1.33 11.53 -0.43
CA LEU A 13 2.30 11.15 -1.47
C LEU A 13 3.10 12.35 -1.97
N ILE A 14 2.45 13.47 -2.26
CA ILE A 14 3.11 14.69 -2.76
C ILE A 14 4.07 15.29 -1.73
N PRO A 15 3.65 15.56 -0.47
CA PRO A 15 4.57 16.04 0.54
C PRO A 15 5.77 15.11 0.75
N MET A 16 5.56 13.79 0.75
CA MET A 16 6.63 12.82 0.95
C MET A 16 7.60 12.79 -0.23
N PHE A 17 7.09 12.88 -1.46
CA PHE A 17 7.91 13.05 -2.66
C PHE A 17 8.83 14.28 -2.57
N LEU A 18 8.29 15.42 -2.11
CA LEU A 18 9.06 16.65 -1.91
C LEU A 18 10.08 16.50 -0.78
N ILE A 19 9.70 15.89 0.34
CA ILE A 19 10.61 15.67 1.47
C ILE A 19 11.81 14.82 1.04
N ILE A 20 11.59 13.73 0.33
CA ILE A 20 12.68 12.87 -0.16
C ILE A 20 13.47 13.61 -1.25
N GLY A 21 12.81 14.25 -2.22
CA GLY A 21 13.45 14.87 -3.37
C GLY A 21 14.29 16.12 -3.06
N ILE A 22 13.90 16.90 -2.04
CA ILE A 22 14.59 18.15 -1.67
C ILE A 22 15.64 17.90 -0.59
N TRP A 23 15.26 17.23 0.49
CA TRP A 23 16.10 17.03 1.69
C TRP A 23 16.73 15.64 1.80
N GLY A 24 16.60 14.80 0.77
CA GLY A 24 17.18 13.47 0.72
C GLY A 24 18.69 13.47 0.44
N GLY A 25 19.27 12.26 0.44
CA GLY A 25 20.68 12.01 0.19
C GLY A 25 21.10 12.14 -1.29
N GLU A 26 22.15 11.42 -1.68
CA GLU A 26 22.74 11.56 -3.01
C GLU A 26 21.81 11.13 -4.15
N ARG A 27 21.08 10.00 -3.98
CA ARG A 27 20.15 9.46 -4.99
C ARG A 27 18.68 9.85 -4.76
N ARG A 28 18.45 10.96 -4.05
CA ARG A 28 17.13 11.46 -3.66
C ARG A 28 16.11 11.54 -4.79
N VAL A 29 16.53 12.04 -5.96
CA VAL A 29 15.62 12.22 -7.11
C VAL A 29 15.12 10.86 -7.61
N TYR A 30 16.00 9.90 -7.80
CA TYR A 30 15.64 8.55 -8.21
C TYR A 30 14.68 7.88 -7.21
N SER A 31 15.02 7.96 -5.93
CA SER A 31 14.22 7.35 -4.85
C SER A 31 12.86 8.01 -4.70
N ALA A 32 12.78 9.33 -4.84
CA ALA A 32 11.51 10.06 -4.81
C ALA A 32 10.61 9.65 -5.98
N PHE A 33 11.12 9.61 -7.21
CA PHE A 33 10.34 9.19 -8.38
C PHE A 33 9.93 7.72 -8.30
N LYS A 34 10.82 6.83 -7.84
CA LYS A 34 10.50 5.43 -7.64
C LYS A 34 9.36 5.25 -6.63
N PHE A 35 9.44 5.91 -5.47
CA PHE A 35 8.38 5.93 -4.47
C PHE A 35 7.06 6.44 -5.08
N PHE A 36 7.10 7.58 -5.76
CA PHE A 36 5.91 8.21 -6.34
C PHE A 36 5.23 7.30 -7.37
N LEU A 37 6.00 6.79 -8.35
CA LEU A 37 5.45 5.97 -9.44
C LEU A 37 4.89 4.63 -8.94
N TYR A 38 5.58 3.96 -8.01
CA TYR A 38 5.08 2.70 -7.44
C TYR A 38 3.75 2.89 -6.72
N THR A 39 3.69 3.91 -5.86
CA THR A 39 2.49 4.16 -5.06
C THR A 39 1.33 4.65 -5.91
N LEU A 40 1.58 5.55 -6.86
CA LEU A 40 0.57 6.06 -7.78
C LEU A 40 -0.03 4.94 -8.65
N LEU A 41 0.82 4.07 -9.23
CA LEU A 41 0.35 2.96 -10.06
C LEU A 41 -0.60 2.03 -9.30
N GLY A 42 -0.25 1.69 -8.06
CA GLY A 42 -1.12 0.88 -7.21
C GLY A 42 -2.45 1.56 -6.89
N SER A 43 -2.40 2.84 -6.53
CA SER A 43 -3.58 3.57 -6.07
C SER A 43 -4.59 3.89 -7.17
N VAL A 44 -4.15 4.05 -8.42
CA VAL A 44 -5.07 4.24 -9.56
C VAL A 44 -6.03 3.05 -9.71
N LEU A 45 -5.57 1.82 -9.49
CA LEU A 45 -6.46 0.65 -9.55
C LEU A 45 -7.51 0.67 -8.42
N MET A 46 -7.15 1.13 -7.24
CA MET A 46 -8.11 1.32 -6.14
C MET A 46 -9.14 2.41 -6.48
N LEU A 47 -8.73 3.51 -7.13
CA LEU A 47 -9.66 4.54 -7.57
C LEU A 47 -10.70 3.99 -8.55
N VAL A 48 -10.25 3.20 -9.53
CA VAL A 48 -11.17 2.53 -10.48
C VAL A 48 -12.15 1.62 -9.74
N ALA A 49 -11.68 0.89 -8.72
CA ALA A 49 -12.55 0.05 -7.89
C ALA A 49 -13.58 0.89 -7.11
N ILE A 50 -13.19 2.01 -6.52
CA ILE A 50 -14.11 2.91 -5.79
C ILE A 50 -15.19 3.46 -6.73
N ILE A 51 -14.83 3.90 -7.93
CA ILE A 51 -15.78 4.35 -8.95
C ILE A 51 -16.75 3.21 -9.34
N SER A 52 -16.21 1.99 -9.53
CA SER A 52 -17.04 0.82 -9.85
C SER A 52 -18.01 0.47 -8.72
N ILE A 53 -17.58 0.56 -7.46
CA ILE A 53 -18.46 0.36 -6.29
C ILE A 53 -19.58 1.38 -6.30
N TYR A 54 -19.27 2.66 -6.52
CA TYR A 54 -20.27 3.70 -6.60
C TYR A 54 -21.31 3.43 -7.72
N TRP A 55 -20.88 2.98 -8.88
CA TRP A 55 -21.79 2.62 -9.98
C TRP A 55 -22.69 1.43 -9.66
N LEU A 56 -22.20 0.47 -8.86
CA LEU A 56 -22.95 -0.73 -8.51
C LEU A 56 -23.94 -0.50 -7.35
N THR A 57 -23.59 0.39 -6.39
CA THR A 57 -24.32 0.54 -5.12
C THR A 57 -24.96 1.90 -4.92
N GLY A 58 -24.53 2.92 -5.71
CA GLY A 58 -24.99 4.31 -5.58
C GLY A 58 -24.43 5.07 -4.38
N THR A 59 -23.49 4.47 -3.63
CA THR A 59 -22.90 5.10 -2.41
C THR A 59 -21.44 4.79 -2.28
N THR A 60 -20.69 5.69 -1.60
CA THR A 60 -19.31 5.49 -1.17
C THR A 60 -19.18 5.43 0.35
N ASP A 61 -20.28 5.50 1.05
CA ASP A 61 -20.33 5.42 2.51
C ASP A 61 -20.06 3.98 2.95
N VAL A 62 -19.00 3.78 3.74
CA VAL A 62 -18.52 2.46 4.16
C VAL A 62 -19.54 1.72 5.01
N GLU A 63 -20.25 2.42 5.88
CA GLU A 63 -21.26 1.79 6.76
C GLU A 63 -22.44 1.26 5.93
N LYS A 64 -22.94 2.06 5.00
CA LYS A 64 -23.99 1.63 4.07
C LYS A 64 -23.53 0.50 3.16
N LEU A 65 -22.26 0.50 2.73
CA LEU A 65 -21.72 -0.58 1.91
C LEU A 65 -21.65 -1.92 2.66
N TYR A 66 -21.43 -1.90 3.99
CA TYR A 66 -21.51 -3.11 4.81
C TYR A 66 -22.93 -3.67 4.91
N GLU A 67 -23.95 -2.76 4.96
CA GLU A 67 -25.36 -3.18 5.01
C GLU A 67 -25.85 -3.72 3.67
N ILE A 68 -25.54 -3.03 2.57
CA ILE A 68 -25.96 -3.41 1.22
C ILE A 68 -25.24 -4.69 0.77
N GLY A 69 -23.97 -4.83 1.12
CA GLY A 69 -23.10 -5.89 0.61
C GLY A 69 -22.74 -5.73 -0.87
N ILE A 70 -21.59 -6.23 -1.27
CA ILE A 70 -21.15 -6.24 -2.67
C ILE A 70 -21.42 -7.64 -3.26
N ASN A 71 -22.03 -7.69 -4.44
CA ASN A 71 -22.32 -8.96 -5.11
C ASN A 71 -21.04 -9.77 -5.33
N ALA A 72 -21.07 -11.05 -4.96
CA ALA A 72 -19.94 -11.97 -5.02
C ALA A 72 -19.27 -12.02 -6.40
N LYS A 73 -20.04 -11.81 -7.48
CA LYS A 73 -19.54 -11.78 -8.86
C LYS A 73 -18.46 -10.74 -9.08
N TYR A 74 -18.55 -9.57 -8.42
CA TYR A 74 -17.63 -8.46 -8.60
C TYR A 74 -16.56 -8.40 -7.51
N GLN A 75 -16.75 -9.10 -6.39
CA GLN A 75 -15.84 -9.02 -5.24
C GLN A 75 -14.40 -9.37 -5.59
N ASN A 76 -14.16 -10.41 -6.42
CA ASN A 76 -12.81 -10.84 -6.76
C ASN A 76 -12.01 -9.75 -7.50
N LEU A 77 -12.62 -9.09 -8.47
CA LEU A 77 -11.96 -8.04 -9.24
C LEU A 77 -11.71 -6.79 -8.41
N LEU A 78 -12.71 -6.38 -7.63
CA LEU A 78 -12.62 -5.22 -6.74
C LEU A 78 -11.59 -5.48 -5.63
N TRP A 79 -11.56 -6.68 -5.05
CA TRP A 79 -10.58 -7.07 -4.06
C TRP A 79 -9.15 -7.01 -4.61
N LEU A 80 -8.91 -7.51 -5.83
CA LEU A 80 -7.60 -7.44 -6.48
C LEU A 80 -7.15 -6.00 -6.74
N ALA A 81 -8.07 -5.12 -7.10
CA ALA A 81 -7.77 -3.72 -7.30
C ALA A 81 -7.40 -2.99 -6.00
N PHE A 82 -8.12 -3.26 -4.89
CA PHE A 82 -7.74 -2.79 -3.56
C PHE A 82 -6.43 -3.42 -3.08
N PHE A 83 -6.28 -4.74 -3.29
CA PHE A 83 -5.08 -5.47 -2.94
C PHE A 83 -3.84 -4.89 -3.62
N SER A 84 -3.89 -4.55 -4.91
CA SER A 84 -2.74 -3.98 -5.62
C SER A 84 -2.25 -2.68 -4.98
N SER A 85 -3.16 -1.80 -4.58
CA SER A 85 -2.83 -0.55 -3.89
C SER A 85 -2.21 -0.79 -2.51
N PHE A 86 -2.85 -1.65 -1.73
CA PHE A 86 -2.38 -1.95 -0.38
C PHE A 86 -1.09 -2.77 -0.39
N ALA A 87 -0.90 -3.70 -1.32
CA ALA A 87 0.31 -4.48 -1.48
C ALA A 87 1.53 -3.63 -1.83
N VAL A 88 1.36 -2.63 -2.70
CA VAL A 88 2.42 -1.68 -3.01
C VAL A 88 2.79 -0.85 -1.79
N LYS A 89 1.81 -0.35 -1.06
CA LYS A 89 2.04 0.54 0.09
C LYS A 89 2.49 -0.20 1.35
N THR A 90 2.07 -1.48 1.54
CA THR A 90 2.56 -2.39 2.62
C THR A 90 3.91 -3.03 2.31
N PRO A 91 4.58 -2.64 1.28
CA PRO A 91 5.62 -3.22 0.44
C PRO A 91 5.68 -4.76 0.46
N MET A 92 4.64 -5.39 -0.07
CA MET A 92 4.63 -6.84 -0.24
C MET A 92 5.57 -7.27 -1.38
N TRP A 93 6.16 -8.47 -1.28
CA TRP A 93 6.89 -9.02 -2.41
C TRP A 93 5.94 -9.25 -3.59
N PRO A 94 6.32 -8.89 -4.87
CA PRO A 94 7.59 -8.35 -5.36
C PRO A 94 7.65 -6.81 -5.43
N VAL A 95 6.60 -6.08 -5.02
CA VAL A 95 6.48 -4.62 -5.18
C VAL A 95 7.06 -3.80 -4.03
N HIS A 96 8.04 -4.35 -3.31
CA HIS A 96 8.63 -3.78 -2.10
C HIS A 96 9.88 -2.93 -2.32
N THR A 97 10.47 -2.96 -3.52
CA THR A 97 11.82 -2.41 -3.77
C THR A 97 11.92 -0.90 -3.65
N TRP A 98 10.80 -0.19 -3.64
CA TRP A 98 10.78 1.26 -3.44
C TRP A 98 11.08 1.67 -1.99
N LEU A 99 10.69 0.82 -1.02
CA LEU A 99 10.78 1.15 0.40
C LEU A 99 12.21 1.33 0.90
N PRO A 100 13.17 0.39 0.67
CA PRO A 100 14.55 0.57 1.11
C PRO A 100 15.20 1.81 0.49
N ASP A 101 14.97 2.07 -0.80
CA ASP A 101 15.52 3.24 -1.48
C ASP A 101 14.95 4.54 -0.90
N ALA A 102 13.63 4.61 -0.69
CA ALA A 102 12.99 5.76 -0.08
C ALA A 102 13.46 6.02 1.35
N HIS A 103 13.59 4.97 2.18
CA HIS A 103 14.03 5.08 3.57
C HIS A 103 15.50 5.52 3.70
N VAL A 104 16.38 4.99 2.86
CA VAL A 104 17.81 5.31 2.90
C VAL A 104 18.04 6.78 2.55
N GLU A 105 17.37 7.25 1.51
CA GLU A 105 17.51 8.63 1.03
C GLU A 105 16.73 9.65 1.86
N ALA A 106 15.60 9.27 2.47
CA ALA A 106 14.79 10.20 3.25
C ALA A 106 15.53 10.76 4.47
N PRO A 107 15.32 12.05 4.83
CA PRO A 107 15.77 12.57 6.11
C PRO A 107 15.08 11.82 7.26
N THR A 108 15.65 11.86 8.48
CA THR A 108 15.14 11.08 9.63
C THR A 108 13.66 11.31 9.90
N ALA A 109 13.20 12.57 9.87
CA ALA A 109 11.79 12.90 10.05
C ALA A 109 10.90 12.29 8.95
N GLY A 110 11.37 12.29 7.68
CA GLY A 110 10.69 11.64 6.56
C GLY A 110 10.58 10.12 6.74
N SER A 111 11.66 9.48 7.18
CA SER A 111 11.66 8.04 7.47
C SER A 111 10.69 7.66 8.60
N VAL A 112 10.57 8.50 9.65
CA VAL A 112 9.58 8.28 10.73
C VAL A 112 8.15 8.35 10.20
N LEU A 113 7.82 9.38 9.40
CA LEU A 113 6.48 9.51 8.81
C LEU A 113 6.16 8.35 7.85
N LEU A 114 7.14 7.95 7.05
CA LEU A 114 6.99 6.83 6.12
C LEU A 114 6.66 5.53 6.88
N ALA A 115 7.44 5.18 7.88
CA ALA A 115 7.29 3.95 8.64
C ALA A 115 6.07 3.96 9.58
N ALA A 116 5.84 5.07 10.27
CA ALA A 116 4.81 5.13 11.31
C ALA A 116 3.38 5.30 10.75
N ILE A 117 3.20 6.07 9.68
CA ILE A 117 1.87 6.44 9.18
C ILE A 117 1.60 5.80 7.82
N LEU A 118 2.43 6.07 6.81
CA LEU A 118 2.13 5.70 5.44
C LEU A 118 1.98 4.19 5.23
N LEU A 119 2.85 3.39 5.83
CA LEU A 119 2.76 1.92 5.78
C LEU A 119 1.52 1.40 6.50
N LYS A 120 1.18 1.96 7.67
CA LYS A 120 0.04 1.51 8.49
C LYS A 120 -1.31 1.83 7.88
N MET A 121 -1.40 2.87 7.04
CA MET A 121 -2.64 3.16 6.29
C MET A 121 -3.05 2.00 5.38
N ALA A 122 -2.11 1.30 4.77
CA ALA A 122 -2.42 0.13 3.95
C ALA A 122 -2.86 -1.07 4.79
N GLY A 123 -2.23 -1.31 5.95
CA GLY A 123 -2.69 -2.32 6.92
C GLY A 123 -4.12 -2.06 7.41
N TYR A 124 -4.42 -0.80 7.75
CA TYR A 124 -5.78 -0.38 8.07
C TYR A 124 -6.74 -0.66 6.90
N GLY A 125 -6.33 -0.36 5.67
CA GLY A 125 -7.12 -0.61 4.47
C GLY A 125 -7.44 -2.09 4.26
N PHE A 126 -6.49 -2.99 4.48
CA PHE A 126 -6.74 -4.42 4.43
C PHE A 126 -7.82 -4.86 5.43
N ILE A 127 -7.67 -4.44 6.69
CA ILE A 127 -8.61 -4.85 7.74
C ILE A 127 -9.99 -4.22 7.50
N ARG A 128 -10.04 -2.93 7.22
CA ARG A 128 -11.30 -2.19 7.13
C ARG A 128 -12.06 -2.43 5.84
N PHE A 129 -11.35 -2.50 4.69
CA PHE A 129 -11.99 -2.58 3.39
C PHE A 129 -11.91 -3.97 2.78
N SER A 130 -10.71 -4.59 2.69
CA SER A 130 -10.59 -5.87 2.01
C SER A 130 -11.34 -6.98 2.76
N LEU A 131 -11.18 -7.08 4.07
CA LEU A 131 -11.90 -8.07 4.88
C LEU A 131 -13.38 -7.70 5.08
N GLY A 132 -13.68 -6.40 5.27
CA GLY A 132 -15.02 -5.96 5.59
C GLY A 132 -15.98 -5.91 4.39
N LEU A 133 -15.52 -5.40 3.24
CA LEU A 133 -16.38 -5.23 2.06
C LEU A 133 -16.41 -6.45 1.13
N PHE A 134 -15.34 -7.28 1.14
CA PHE A 134 -15.18 -8.39 0.23
C PHE A 134 -14.89 -9.73 0.94
N PRO A 135 -15.79 -10.21 1.81
CA PRO A 135 -15.53 -11.41 2.61
C PRO A 135 -15.29 -12.66 1.73
N VAL A 136 -16.09 -12.86 0.69
CA VAL A 136 -15.98 -14.03 -0.20
C VAL A 136 -14.64 -14.03 -0.96
N ALA A 137 -14.24 -12.87 -1.47
CA ALA A 137 -12.95 -12.73 -2.15
C ALA A 137 -11.78 -12.88 -1.17
N SER A 138 -11.91 -12.37 0.05
CA SER A 138 -10.87 -12.49 1.08
C SER A 138 -10.60 -13.94 1.46
N ASP A 139 -11.64 -14.76 1.60
CA ASP A 139 -11.50 -16.21 1.84
C ASP A 139 -10.80 -16.89 0.67
N LEU A 140 -11.21 -16.58 -0.57
CA LEU A 140 -10.59 -17.13 -1.77
C LEU A 140 -9.10 -16.78 -1.89
N PHE A 141 -8.71 -15.54 -1.58
CA PHE A 141 -7.33 -15.05 -1.73
C PHE A 141 -6.49 -15.19 -0.45
N THR A 142 -7.02 -15.77 0.62
CA THR A 142 -6.26 -16.05 1.85
C THR A 142 -4.98 -16.87 1.59
N PRO A 143 -4.98 -17.94 0.77
CA PRO A 143 -3.75 -18.67 0.46
C PRO A 143 -2.69 -17.80 -0.24
N LEU A 144 -3.12 -16.89 -1.13
CA LEU A 144 -2.21 -15.93 -1.79
C LEU A 144 -1.51 -15.04 -0.78
N ILE A 145 -2.25 -14.50 0.19
CA ILE A 145 -1.69 -13.65 1.25
C ILE A 145 -0.68 -14.43 2.10
N TYR A 146 -0.99 -15.68 2.48
CA TYR A 146 -0.06 -16.52 3.24
C TYR A 146 1.23 -16.80 2.47
N ILE A 147 1.13 -17.17 1.19
CA ILE A 147 2.30 -17.42 0.35
C ILE A 147 3.18 -16.16 0.24
N LEU A 148 2.59 -15.01 -0.07
CA LEU A 148 3.33 -13.75 -0.18
C LEU A 148 3.97 -13.34 1.15
N SER A 149 3.28 -13.56 2.27
CA SER A 149 3.81 -13.25 3.61
C SER A 149 4.98 -14.15 3.98
N ILE A 150 4.91 -15.45 3.69
CA ILE A 150 6.00 -16.39 3.93
C ILE A 150 7.21 -16.04 3.06
N ILE A 151 6.99 -15.76 1.78
CA ILE A 151 8.06 -15.31 0.87
C ILE A 151 8.70 -14.02 1.42
N ALA A 152 7.90 -13.05 1.84
CA ALA A 152 8.39 -11.81 2.41
C ALA A 152 9.27 -12.06 3.64
N ILE A 153 8.84 -12.89 4.58
CA ILE A 153 9.61 -13.22 5.79
C ILE A 153 10.97 -13.83 5.43
N ILE A 154 10.97 -14.86 4.58
CA ILE A 154 12.22 -15.57 4.23
C ILE A 154 13.13 -14.69 3.39
N PHE A 155 12.60 -14.12 2.30
CA PHE A 155 13.38 -13.37 1.32
C PHE A 155 13.96 -12.08 1.91
N THR A 156 13.14 -11.28 2.61
CA THR A 156 13.63 -10.02 3.17
C THR A 156 14.57 -10.22 4.36
N SER A 157 14.37 -11.27 5.15
CA SER A 157 15.32 -11.63 6.21
C SER A 157 16.70 -12.00 5.66
N LEU A 158 16.75 -12.78 4.57
CA LEU A 158 18.02 -13.12 3.90
C LEU A 158 18.69 -11.87 3.29
N ILE A 159 17.93 -10.96 2.71
CA ILE A 159 18.48 -9.69 2.21
C ILE A 159 19.01 -8.85 3.38
N ALA A 160 18.26 -8.75 4.47
CA ALA A 160 18.69 -7.98 5.65
C ALA A 160 20.05 -8.46 6.20
N LEU A 161 20.30 -9.77 6.22
CA LEU A 161 21.58 -10.35 6.66
C LEU A 161 22.78 -9.89 5.82
N MET A 162 22.56 -9.55 4.55
CA MET A 162 23.62 -9.14 3.63
C MET A 162 23.81 -7.62 3.53
N GLN A 163 23.07 -6.83 4.33
CA GLN A 163 23.18 -5.38 4.30
C GLN A 163 24.33 -4.87 5.18
N GLU A 164 25.19 -4.04 4.60
CA GLU A 164 26.25 -3.32 5.30
C GLU A 164 25.76 -1.99 5.89
N ASP A 165 24.76 -1.37 5.27
CA ASP A 165 24.16 -0.11 5.71
C ASP A 165 23.04 -0.36 6.73
N MET A 166 23.18 0.25 7.91
CA MET A 166 22.22 0.11 9.01
C MET A 166 20.81 0.60 8.63
N LYS A 167 20.69 1.68 7.83
CA LYS A 167 19.39 2.16 7.36
C LYS A 167 18.72 1.16 6.42
N LYS A 168 19.49 0.52 5.53
CA LYS A 168 18.98 -0.54 4.65
C LYS A 168 18.55 -1.77 5.44
N LEU A 169 19.36 -2.18 6.42
CA LEU A 169 19.04 -3.31 7.30
C LEU A 169 17.70 -3.08 8.02
N ILE A 170 17.52 -1.91 8.61
CA ILE A 170 16.26 -1.55 9.29
C ILE A 170 15.08 -1.48 8.30
N ALA A 171 15.29 -0.95 7.10
CA ALA A 171 14.25 -0.86 6.09
C ALA A 171 13.77 -2.24 5.60
N TYR A 172 14.67 -3.21 5.48
CA TYR A 172 14.30 -4.58 5.13
C TYR A 172 13.70 -5.37 6.30
N SER A 173 13.98 -5.00 7.53
CA SER A 173 13.43 -5.68 8.72
C SER A 173 12.00 -5.28 9.01
#